data_1775015ce7b2f8808a08ef3d571b05b5
#
_entry.id   1775015ce7b2f8808a08ef3d571b05b5
#
_cell.length_a   1.000
_cell.length_b   1.000
_cell.length_c   1.000
_cell.angle_alpha   90.00
_cell.angle_beta   90.00
_cell.angle_gamma   90.00
#
_symmetry.space_group_name_H-M   'P 1'
#
loop_
_entity.id
_entity.type
_entity.pdbx_description
1 polymer ?
#
loop_
_entity_poly.entity_id
_entity_poly.type
_entity_poly.pdbx_seq_one_letter_code
_entity_poly.pdbx_strand_id
1 'polypeptide(L)'
;MTKKKRLGRGLDALLSKPVSETAAVTGAHDAAEGLLNVPVDLLQRGQYQPRVDMRQDTLEELAKSIQVQGVVQPIVARRIQKTGKTQRYEIVAGERRWRAAQMAGLQDIPTIVRDIPDESAIAMALIENIQRENLNPLEEARALDRLIREFDLTHQEGADAVGRSRASVSNLLRLLDLSDKVSSMLETRQIEMGHARALLSITDKTQQFDAARQVVKKRMSVRETEQLVRHMLSGKGNKTQGSADSKDNDIRRLEKDITDRLGAKVRIDHTKKGSGKLVISYNSLDELDGILKHIK
;
A
#
# COMPACT_ATOMS: atom_id res chain seq x y z
N MET A 1 24.30 -30.07 7.27
CA MET A 1 24.08 -28.92 6.39
C MET A 1 23.08 -29.30 5.31
N THR A 2 21.79 -29.11 5.55
CA THR A 2 20.71 -29.45 4.61
C THR A 2 20.53 -28.29 3.63
N LYS A 3 20.79 -28.55 2.34
CA LYS A 3 20.54 -27.63 1.24
C LYS A 3 19.00 -27.31 1.18
N LYS A 4 18.60 -26.11 1.60
CA LYS A 4 17.25 -25.60 1.37
C LYS A 4 17.01 -25.50 -0.15
N LYS A 5 16.03 -26.23 -0.66
CA LYS A 5 15.55 -26.12 -2.03
C LYS A 5 14.98 -24.71 -2.23
N ARG A 6 15.59 -23.92 -3.10
CA ARG A 6 15.05 -22.64 -3.54
C ARG A 6 13.74 -22.86 -4.31
N LEU A 7 12.66 -22.30 -3.83
CA LEU A 7 11.30 -22.39 -4.41
C LEU A 7 11.16 -21.69 -5.78
N GLY A 8 12.17 -20.94 -6.22
CA GLY A 8 12.13 -20.11 -7.44
C GLY A 8 11.78 -20.84 -8.74
N ARG A 9 11.92 -22.18 -8.82
CA ARG A 9 11.52 -22.95 -10.02
C ARG A 9 10.04 -23.32 -10.06
N GLY A 10 9.36 -23.38 -8.93
CA GLY A 10 7.92 -23.70 -8.88
C GLY A 10 7.04 -22.49 -9.18
N LEU A 11 7.44 -21.32 -8.70
CA LEU A 11 6.69 -20.06 -8.93
C LEU A 11 6.87 -19.55 -10.37
N ASP A 12 8.07 -19.74 -10.96
CA ASP A 12 8.34 -19.39 -12.36
C ASP A 12 7.46 -20.18 -13.34
N ALA A 13 7.17 -21.45 -13.02
CA ALA A 13 6.25 -22.26 -13.82
C ALA A 13 4.78 -21.81 -13.70
N LEU A 14 4.42 -21.13 -12.63
CA LEU A 14 3.06 -20.60 -12.39
C LEU A 14 2.89 -19.18 -12.93
N LEU A 15 3.96 -18.37 -12.94
CA LEU A 15 3.96 -16.99 -13.42
C LEU A 15 4.19 -16.88 -14.93
N SER A 16 4.77 -17.91 -15.56
CA SER A 16 5.11 -17.90 -16.99
C SER A 16 3.93 -18.20 -17.94
N LYS A 17 2.73 -18.51 -17.42
CA LYS A 17 1.52 -18.60 -18.24
C LYS A 17 0.60 -17.41 -17.97
N PRO A 18 0.53 -16.42 -18.87
CA PRO A 18 -0.52 -15.42 -18.81
C PRO A 18 -1.87 -16.12 -18.95
N VAL A 19 -2.82 -15.80 -18.08
CA VAL A 19 -4.24 -16.14 -18.26
C VAL A 19 -4.75 -15.25 -19.39
N SER A 20 -4.47 -15.65 -20.64
CA SER A 20 -5.15 -15.11 -21.81
C SER A 20 -6.39 -15.95 -22.05
N GLU A 21 -7.54 -15.32 -21.91
CA GLU A 21 -8.78 -15.75 -22.53
C GLU A 21 -8.52 -16.03 -24.00
N THR A 22 -9.14 -17.12 -24.48
CA THR A 22 -9.14 -17.63 -25.87
C THR A 22 -7.89 -18.37 -26.34
N ALA A 23 -7.92 -19.70 -26.19
CA ALA A 23 -7.30 -20.57 -27.19
C ALA A 23 -8.10 -21.88 -27.30
N ALA A 24 -8.67 -22.06 -28.45
CA ALA A 24 -9.23 -23.29 -28.91
C ALA A 24 -8.16 -24.37 -29.06
N VAL A 25 -8.52 -25.56 -28.60
CA VAL A 25 -8.16 -26.90 -29.11
C VAL A 25 -6.92 -27.01 -30.01
N THR A 26 -5.83 -27.57 -29.48
CA THR A 26 -5.07 -28.68 -30.06
C THR A 26 -3.93 -29.15 -29.17
N GLY A 27 -3.95 -30.42 -28.82
CA GLY A 27 -2.82 -31.34 -28.80
C GLY A 27 -1.80 -31.36 -27.65
N ALA A 28 -1.95 -32.43 -26.83
CA ALA A 28 -0.89 -33.25 -26.23
C ALA A 28 -0.16 -32.81 -24.93
N HIS A 29 -0.40 -33.61 -23.89
CA HIS A 29 0.44 -33.88 -22.72
C HIS A 29 0.77 -32.77 -21.75
N ASP A 30 -0.19 -32.57 -20.78
CA ASP A 30 0.20 -32.52 -19.36
C ASP A 30 -0.98 -32.98 -18.49
N ALA A 31 -0.66 -33.75 -17.47
CA ALA A 31 -1.62 -34.49 -16.66
C ALA A 31 -2.71 -33.64 -16.04
N ALA A 32 -3.98 -33.91 -16.41
CA ALA A 32 -5.23 -33.78 -15.66
C ALA A 32 -5.58 -32.40 -15.03
N GLU A 33 -5.51 -31.33 -15.79
CA GLU A 33 -6.37 -30.17 -15.55
C GLU A 33 -7.73 -30.43 -16.19
N GLY A 34 -8.71 -30.93 -15.42
CA GLY A 34 -10.04 -31.24 -15.93
C GLY A 34 -11.12 -30.44 -15.22
N LEU A 35 -12.06 -29.87 -16.02
CA LEU A 35 -13.34 -29.42 -15.47
C LEU A 35 -14.14 -30.68 -15.08
N LEU A 36 -14.41 -30.83 -13.81
CA LEU A 36 -15.17 -31.94 -13.24
C LEU A 36 -16.39 -31.39 -12.47
N ASN A 37 -17.50 -32.10 -12.54
CA ASN A 37 -18.58 -31.88 -11.59
C ASN A 37 -18.24 -32.62 -10.30
N VAL A 38 -17.98 -31.88 -9.25
CA VAL A 38 -17.58 -32.44 -7.95
C VAL A 38 -18.74 -32.29 -6.98
N PRO A 39 -19.13 -33.38 -6.30
CA PRO A 39 -20.14 -33.32 -5.25
C PRO A 39 -19.76 -32.29 -4.16
N VAL A 40 -20.73 -31.46 -3.81
CA VAL A 40 -20.56 -30.34 -2.87
C VAL A 40 -20.04 -30.81 -1.52
N ASP A 41 -20.44 -32.04 -1.10
CA ASP A 41 -20.03 -32.64 0.16
C ASP A 41 -18.58 -33.14 0.19
N LEU A 42 -17.97 -33.34 -0.98
CA LEU A 42 -16.57 -33.74 -1.09
C LEU A 42 -15.61 -32.55 -1.11
N LEU A 43 -16.15 -31.34 -1.18
CA LEU A 43 -15.42 -30.09 -1.12
C LEU A 43 -15.33 -29.62 0.34
N GLN A 44 -14.14 -29.20 0.73
CA GLN A 44 -13.93 -28.59 2.04
C GLN A 44 -13.30 -27.20 1.91
N ARG A 45 -13.52 -26.37 2.92
CA ARG A 45 -12.96 -25.03 2.99
C ARG A 45 -11.43 -25.09 3.01
N GLY A 46 -10.78 -24.22 2.24
CA GLY A 46 -9.33 -24.02 2.30
C GLY A 46 -8.89 -23.46 3.65
N GLN A 47 -7.79 -23.99 4.19
CA GLN A 47 -7.25 -23.56 5.51
C GLN A 47 -6.76 -22.10 5.50
N TYR A 48 -6.53 -21.52 4.32
CA TYR A 48 -5.85 -20.24 4.14
C TYR A 48 -6.75 -19.12 3.61
N GLN A 49 -8.07 -19.27 3.70
CA GLN A 49 -9.02 -18.25 3.23
C GLN A 49 -9.35 -17.25 4.35
N PRO A 50 -8.82 -16.01 4.31
CA PRO A 50 -8.97 -15.03 5.40
C PRO A 50 -10.32 -14.29 5.41
N ARG A 51 -11.26 -14.64 4.52
CA ARG A 51 -12.52 -13.89 4.42
C ARG A 51 -13.45 -14.16 5.60
N VAL A 52 -13.36 -13.29 6.63
CA VAL A 52 -14.24 -13.29 7.82
C VAL A 52 -15.58 -12.61 7.49
N ASP A 53 -15.60 -11.66 6.54
CA ASP A 53 -16.78 -10.83 6.26
C ASP A 53 -17.54 -11.34 5.03
N MET A 54 -18.42 -12.32 5.24
CA MET A 54 -19.43 -12.71 4.26
C MET A 54 -20.78 -12.12 4.68
N ARG A 55 -21.10 -10.96 4.11
CA ARG A 55 -22.45 -10.39 4.29
C ARG A 55 -23.47 -11.38 3.78
N GLN A 56 -24.38 -11.79 4.64
CA GLN A 56 -25.36 -12.83 4.37
C GLN A 56 -26.26 -12.45 3.19
N ASP A 57 -26.67 -11.17 3.12
CA ASP A 57 -27.52 -10.63 2.06
C ASP A 57 -26.93 -10.88 0.65
N THR A 58 -25.64 -10.62 0.47
CA THR A 58 -24.96 -10.80 -0.83
C THR A 58 -24.72 -12.27 -1.19
N LEU A 59 -24.75 -13.17 -0.21
CA LEU A 59 -24.64 -14.61 -0.43
C LEU A 59 -25.98 -15.19 -0.84
N GLU A 60 -27.08 -14.72 -0.29
CA GLU A 60 -28.44 -15.10 -0.66
C GLU A 60 -28.80 -14.66 -2.08
N GLU A 61 -28.40 -13.45 -2.49
CA GLU A 61 -28.55 -12.98 -3.87
C GLU A 61 -27.82 -13.91 -4.85
N LEU A 62 -26.58 -14.28 -4.51
CA LEU A 62 -25.79 -15.20 -5.32
C LEU A 62 -26.42 -16.59 -5.37
N ALA A 63 -26.97 -17.09 -4.26
CA ALA A 63 -27.65 -18.37 -4.22
C ALA A 63 -28.90 -18.39 -5.11
N LYS A 64 -29.71 -17.34 -5.11
CA LYS A 64 -30.86 -17.19 -6.03
C LYS A 64 -30.42 -17.18 -7.50
N SER A 65 -29.35 -16.49 -7.84
CA SER A 65 -28.79 -16.49 -9.19
C SER A 65 -28.34 -17.89 -9.61
N ILE A 66 -27.65 -18.61 -8.71
CA ILE A 66 -27.17 -19.98 -8.95
C ILE A 66 -28.34 -20.97 -9.08
N GLN A 67 -29.44 -20.80 -8.38
CA GLN A 67 -30.65 -21.64 -8.55
C GLN A 67 -31.24 -21.54 -9.97
N VAL A 68 -31.17 -20.33 -10.57
CA VAL A 68 -31.76 -20.10 -11.90
C VAL A 68 -30.81 -20.47 -13.05
N GLN A 69 -29.53 -20.11 -12.91
CA GLN A 69 -28.57 -20.20 -14.01
C GLN A 69 -27.49 -21.28 -13.81
N GLY A 70 -27.47 -21.94 -12.64
CA GLY A 70 -26.35 -22.79 -12.26
C GLY A 70 -25.10 -22.01 -11.93
N VAL A 71 -23.99 -22.70 -11.68
CA VAL A 71 -22.68 -22.08 -11.46
C VAL A 71 -21.99 -21.87 -12.80
N VAL A 72 -22.10 -20.67 -13.35
CA VAL A 72 -21.52 -20.29 -14.66
C VAL A 72 -19.98 -20.32 -14.63
N GLN A 73 -19.39 -19.81 -13.56
CA GLN A 73 -17.95 -19.77 -13.41
C GLN A 73 -17.48 -20.85 -12.43
N PRO A 74 -16.69 -21.85 -12.88
CA PRO A 74 -16.27 -22.97 -12.04
C PRO A 74 -15.43 -22.48 -10.85
N ILE A 75 -15.44 -23.27 -9.78
CA ILE A 75 -14.51 -23.09 -8.65
C ILE A 75 -13.19 -23.80 -8.95
N VAL A 76 -12.13 -23.41 -8.24
CA VAL A 76 -10.83 -24.08 -8.32
C VAL A 76 -10.61 -24.85 -7.03
N ALA A 77 -10.32 -26.13 -7.15
CA ALA A 77 -10.02 -27.01 -6.01
C ALA A 77 -8.79 -27.88 -6.30
N ARG A 78 -8.17 -28.35 -5.24
CA ARG A 78 -7.07 -29.30 -5.31
C ARG A 78 -7.44 -30.62 -4.65
N ARG A 79 -6.78 -31.69 -5.05
CA ARG A 79 -6.94 -32.98 -4.40
C ARG A 79 -6.22 -32.95 -3.06
N ILE A 80 -6.90 -33.40 -2.00
CA ILE A 80 -6.27 -33.65 -0.71
C ILE A 80 -5.90 -35.13 -0.64
N GLN A 81 -4.92 -35.46 0.20
CA GLN A 81 -4.58 -36.86 0.46
C GLN A 81 -5.84 -37.65 0.85
N LYS A 82 -5.98 -38.84 0.25
CA LYS A 82 -7.13 -39.71 0.49
C LYS A 82 -7.25 -40.06 1.97
N THR A 83 -8.34 -39.68 2.60
CA THR A 83 -8.71 -40.20 3.91
C THR A 83 -9.69 -41.37 3.67
N GLY A 84 -9.18 -42.60 3.67
CA GLY A 84 -9.98 -43.77 3.34
C GLY A 84 -10.18 -44.01 1.83
N LYS A 85 -11.38 -44.47 1.42
CA LYS A 85 -11.72 -44.77 0.02
C LYS A 85 -12.22 -43.57 -0.79
N THR A 86 -12.53 -42.45 -0.15
CA THR A 86 -13.17 -41.29 -0.79
C THR A 86 -12.18 -40.17 -1.04
N GLN A 87 -12.09 -39.70 -2.29
CA GLN A 87 -11.29 -38.53 -2.65
C GLN A 87 -11.97 -37.26 -2.14
N ARG A 88 -11.26 -36.42 -1.40
CA ARG A 88 -11.72 -35.08 -0.99
C ARG A 88 -10.94 -34.00 -1.72
N TYR A 89 -11.57 -32.83 -1.79
CA TYR A 89 -11.01 -31.67 -2.49
C TYR A 89 -11.03 -30.46 -1.56
N GLU A 90 -9.98 -29.67 -1.62
CA GLU A 90 -9.89 -28.40 -0.89
C GLU A 90 -10.04 -27.24 -1.86
N ILE A 91 -10.90 -26.30 -1.51
CA ILE A 91 -11.20 -25.13 -2.34
C ILE A 91 -10.02 -24.16 -2.25
N VAL A 92 -9.42 -23.87 -3.41
CA VAL A 92 -8.36 -22.86 -3.57
C VAL A 92 -8.96 -21.49 -3.88
N ALA A 93 -9.98 -21.43 -4.75
CA ALA A 93 -10.69 -20.20 -5.10
C ALA A 93 -12.16 -20.46 -5.37
N GLY A 94 -13.03 -19.50 -4.99
CA GLY A 94 -14.48 -19.58 -5.25
C GLY A 94 -15.33 -20.03 -4.05
N GLU A 95 -14.89 -19.86 -2.80
CA GLU A 95 -15.62 -20.25 -1.58
C GLU A 95 -17.06 -19.69 -1.55
N ARG A 96 -17.28 -18.44 -2.00
CA ARG A 96 -18.64 -17.85 -2.06
C ARG A 96 -19.58 -18.62 -2.98
N ARG A 97 -19.07 -19.06 -4.15
CA ARG A 97 -19.86 -19.85 -5.10
C ARG A 97 -20.20 -21.21 -4.52
N TRP A 98 -19.27 -21.86 -3.86
CA TRP A 98 -19.50 -23.13 -3.18
C TRP A 98 -20.57 -22.99 -2.08
N ARG A 99 -20.49 -21.99 -1.20
CA ARG A 99 -21.51 -21.76 -0.16
C ARG A 99 -22.86 -21.39 -0.74
N ALA A 100 -22.88 -20.54 -1.79
CA ALA A 100 -24.12 -20.21 -2.46
C ALA A 100 -24.73 -21.42 -3.17
N ALA A 101 -23.92 -22.32 -3.73
CA ALA A 101 -24.38 -23.59 -4.30
C ALA A 101 -24.97 -24.53 -3.25
N GLN A 102 -24.37 -24.60 -2.04
CA GLN A 102 -24.95 -25.32 -0.89
C GLN A 102 -26.31 -24.74 -0.50
N MET A 103 -26.43 -23.42 -0.40
CA MET A 103 -27.70 -22.75 -0.09
C MET A 103 -28.74 -22.94 -1.20
N ALA A 104 -28.31 -23.02 -2.44
CA ALA A 104 -29.15 -23.29 -3.60
C ALA A 104 -29.58 -24.76 -3.73
N GLY A 105 -29.04 -25.67 -2.90
CA GLY A 105 -29.37 -27.08 -2.89
C GLY A 105 -28.78 -27.89 -4.04
N LEU A 106 -27.70 -27.38 -4.70
CA LEU A 106 -27.00 -28.11 -5.75
C LEU A 106 -26.26 -29.33 -5.18
N GLN A 107 -26.32 -30.47 -5.85
CA GLN A 107 -25.56 -31.66 -5.45
C GLN A 107 -24.12 -31.62 -5.96
N ASP A 108 -23.92 -31.12 -7.16
CA ASP A 108 -22.65 -31.04 -7.84
C ASP A 108 -22.34 -29.59 -8.26
N ILE A 109 -21.05 -29.26 -8.30
CA ILE A 109 -20.59 -27.94 -8.74
C ILE A 109 -19.44 -28.08 -9.74
N PRO A 110 -19.44 -27.32 -10.85
CA PRO A 110 -18.35 -27.33 -11.81
C PRO A 110 -17.06 -26.83 -11.14
N THR A 111 -16.06 -27.68 -11.16
CA THR A 111 -14.81 -27.50 -10.42
C THR A 111 -13.62 -27.80 -11.32
N ILE A 112 -12.67 -26.88 -11.41
CA ILE A 112 -11.37 -27.12 -12.02
C ILE A 112 -10.49 -27.75 -10.95
N VAL A 113 -10.17 -29.04 -11.11
CA VAL A 113 -9.29 -29.77 -10.20
C VAL A 113 -7.87 -29.67 -10.69
N ARG A 114 -6.99 -29.14 -9.86
CA ARG A 114 -5.54 -29.01 -10.11
C ARG A 114 -4.76 -29.79 -9.06
N ASP A 115 -3.72 -30.49 -9.49
CA ASP A 115 -2.76 -31.08 -8.58
C ASP A 115 -1.70 -30.04 -8.21
N ILE A 116 -2.06 -29.19 -7.24
CA ILE A 116 -1.23 -28.08 -6.79
C ILE A 116 -0.59 -28.50 -5.45
N PRO A 117 0.74 -28.44 -5.30
CA PRO A 117 1.40 -28.59 -4.01
C PRO A 117 0.84 -27.61 -2.97
N ASP A 118 0.81 -28.01 -1.69
CA ASP A 118 0.29 -27.19 -0.59
C ASP A 118 0.85 -25.77 -0.61
N GLU A 119 2.14 -25.64 -0.80
CA GLU A 119 2.85 -24.35 -0.85
C GLU A 119 2.35 -23.47 -1.99
N SER A 120 2.17 -24.03 -3.19
CA SER A 120 1.66 -23.28 -4.36
C SER A 120 0.21 -22.86 -4.20
N ALA A 121 -0.63 -23.70 -3.58
CA ALA A 121 -2.03 -23.37 -3.30
C ALA A 121 -2.16 -22.20 -2.32
N ILE A 122 -1.30 -22.18 -1.29
CA ILE A 122 -1.22 -21.08 -0.31
C ILE A 122 -0.79 -19.78 -1.02
N ALA A 123 0.25 -19.86 -1.87
CA ALA A 123 0.72 -18.70 -2.62
C ALA A 123 -0.37 -18.13 -3.52
N MET A 124 -1.08 -18.98 -4.28
CA MET A 124 -2.17 -18.56 -5.15
C MET A 124 -3.31 -17.89 -4.37
N ALA A 125 -3.69 -18.44 -3.22
CA ALA A 125 -4.74 -17.86 -2.38
C ALA A 125 -4.33 -16.49 -1.81
N LEU A 126 -3.05 -16.32 -1.42
CA LEU A 126 -2.51 -15.04 -0.96
C LEU A 126 -2.45 -14.00 -2.09
N ILE A 127 -2.00 -14.41 -3.29
CA ILE A 127 -1.92 -13.53 -4.46
C ILE A 127 -3.33 -13.07 -4.88
N GLU A 128 -4.30 -14.00 -4.97
CA GLU A 128 -5.70 -13.65 -5.29
C GLU A 128 -6.25 -12.64 -4.27
N ASN A 129 -5.95 -12.86 -2.98
CA ASN A 129 -6.41 -11.94 -1.95
C ASN A 129 -5.78 -10.55 -2.04
N ILE A 130 -4.48 -10.46 -2.42
CA ILE A 130 -3.76 -9.18 -2.61
C ILE A 130 -4.30 -8.43 -3.85
N GLN A 131 -4.71 -9.14 -4.90
CA GLN A 131 -5.24 -8.55 -6.14
C GLN A 131 -6.66 -8.00 -6.02
N ARG A 132 -7.26 -8.02 -4.83
CA ARG A 132 -8.63 -7.49 -4.61
C ARG A 132 -8.64 -5.97 -4.58
N GLU A 133 -9.61 -5.37 -5.26
CA GLU A 133 -9.73 -3.91 -5.44
C GLU A 133 -9.98 -3.10 -4.16
N ASN A 134 -10.38 -3.72 -3.04
CA ASN A 134 -10.86 -3.02 -1.84
C ASN A 134 -9.98 -3.18 -0.60
N LEU A 135 -8.71 -3.59 -0.75
CA LEU A 135 -7.80 -3.69 0.39
C LEU A 135 -7.34 -2.31 0.86
N ASN A 136 -7.27 -2.13 2.17
CA ASN A 136 -6.58 -1.02 2.77
C ASN A 136 -5.05 -1.17 2.51
N PRO A 137 -4.30 -0.09 2.29
CA PRO A 137 -2.84 -0.15 2.07
C PRO A 137 -2.06 -0.93 3.14
N LEU A 138 -2.51 -0.92 4.39
CA LEU A 138 -1.89 -1.72 5.47
C LEU A 138 -2.25 -3.20 5.40
N GLU A 139 -3.47 -3.53 5.01
CA GLU A 139 -3.87 -4.92 4.77
C GLU A 139 -3.08 -5.51 3.61
N GLU A 140 -2.93 -4.75 2.53
CA GLU A 140 -2.13 -5.12 1.38
C GLU A 140 -0.65 -5.30 1.76
N ALA A 141 -0.08 -4.39 2.56
CA ALA A 141 1.29 -4.49 3.06
C ALA A 141 1.49 -5.76 3.92
N ARG A 142 0.54 -6.06 4.84
CA ARG A 142 0.58 -7.28 5.67
C ARG A 142 0.49 -8.56 4.83
N ALA A 143 -0.37 -8.57 3.82
CA ALA A 143 -0.50 -9.73 2.93
C ALA A 143 0.74 -9.95 2.07
N LEU A 144 1.36 -8.86 1.57
CA LEU A 144 2.63 -8.91 0.85
C LEU A 144 3.80 -9.37 1.73
N ASP A 145 3.91 -8.85 2.96
CA ASP A 145 4.93 -9.28 3.92
C ASP A 145 4.81 -10.76 4.23
N ARG A 146 3.59 -11.23 4.42
CA ARG A 146 3.29 -12.65 4.64
C ARG A 146 3.71 -13.49 3.43
N LEU A 147 3.34 -13.10 2.21
CA LEU A 147 3.72 -13.79 0.99
C LEU A 147 5.24 -13.90 0.86
N ILE A 148 5.95 -12.79 1.08
CA ILE A 148 7.42 -12.73 0.97
C ILE A 148 8.09 -13.62 2.03
N ARG A 149 7.61 -13.60 3.28
CA ARG A 149 8.20 -14.38 4.38
C ARG A 149 7.89 -15.86 4.29
N GLU A 150 6.64 -16.23 3.97
CA GLU A 150 6.26 -17.66 3.91
C GLU A 150 6.96 -18.40 2.77
N PHE A 151 7.22 -17.68 1.66
CA PHE A 151 7.82 -18.29 0.46
C PHE A 151 9.30 -17.90 0.22
N ASP A 152 9.93 -17.20 1.19
CA ASP A 152 11.34 -16.75 1.12
C ASP A 152 11.64 -15.99 -0.19
N LEU A 153 10.70 -15.13 -0.63
CA LEU A 153 10.78 -14.35 -1.86
C LEU A 153 11.61 -13.09 -1.65
N THR A 154 12.25 -12.64 -2.72
CA THR A 154 12.76 -11.26 -2.79
C THR A 154 11.63 -10.28 -3.04
N HIS A 155 11.84 -9.00 -2.74
CA HIS A 155 10.86 -7.94 -3.05
C HIS A 155 10.53 -7.87 -4.56
N GLN A 156 11.47 -8.25 -5.44
CA GLN A 156 11.24 -8.30 -6.88
C GLN A 156 10.30 -9.45 -7.23
N GLU A 157 10.59 -10.67 -6.77
CA GLU A 157 9.74 -11.84 -7.00
C GLU A 157 8.34 -11.65 -6.44
N GLY A 158 8.22 -11.05 -5.24
CA GLY A 158 6.93 -10.69 -4.67
C GLY A 158 6.17 -9.65 -5.51
N ALA A 159 6.88 -8.69 -6.10
CA ALA A 159 6.28 -7.70 -6.98
C ALA A 159 5.77 -8.33 -8.29
N ASP A 160 6.59 -9.19 -8.90
CA ASP A 160 6.24 -9.91 -10.13
C ASP A 160 5.02 -10.82 -9.91
N ALA A 161 4.97 -11.50 -8.75
CA ALA A 161 3.86 -12.37 -8.38
C ALA A 161 2.51 -11.64 -8.29
N VAL A 162 2.49 -10.38 -7.85
CA VAL A 162 1.25 -9.60 -7.69
C VAL A 162 1.01 -8.60 -8.83
N GLY A 163 1.88 -8.57 -9.86
CA GLY A 163 1.77 -7.67 -11.01
C GLY A 163 2.06 -6.20 -10.66
N ARG A 164 2.96 -5.94 -9.70
CA ARG A 164 3.35 -4.59 -9.26
C ARG A 164 4.84 -4.32 -9.49
N SER A 165 5.23 -3.05 -9.42
CA SER A 165 6.65 -2.70 -9.44
C SER A 165 7.31 -2.99 -8.08
N ARG A 166 8.61 -3.37 -8.10
CA ARG A 166 9.42 -3.53 -6.89
C ARG A 166 9.36 -2.30 -5.97
N ALA A 167 9.37 -1.10 -6.56
CA ALA A 167 9.29 0.14 -5.80
C ALA A 167 7.95 0.28 -5.06
N SER A 168 6.83 -0.11 -5.70
CA SER A 168 5.50 -0.12 -5.09
C SER A 168 5.45 -1.08 -3.90
N VAL A 169 5.94 -2.31 -4.07
CA VAL A 169 6.00 -3.32 -2.99
C VAL A 169 6.86 -2.83 -1.84
N SER A 170 8.06 -2.32 -2.10
CA SER A 170 8.94 -1.78 -1.05
C SER A 170 8.29 -0.59 -0.31
N ASN A 171 7.54 0.26 -1.00
CA ASN A 171 6.81 1.37 -0.38
C ASN A 171 5.66 0.89 0.52
N LEU A 172 4.94 -0.16 0.10
CA LEU A 172 3.87 -0.77 0.90
C LEU A 172 4.44 -1.43 2.16
N LEU A 173 5.49 -2.25 2.03
CA LEU A 173 6.12 -2.92 3.17
C LEU A 173 6.63 -1.93 4.23
N ARG A 174 7.16 -0.78 3.81
CA ARG A 174 7.58 0.26 4.73
C ARG A 174 6.45 0.84 5.58
N LEU A 175 5.19 0.73 5.15
CA LEU A 175 4.05 1.19 5.96
C LEU A 175 3.90 0.38 7.26
N LEU A 176 4.43 -0.84 7.30
CA LEU A 176 4.44 -1.68 8.51
C LEU A 176 5.35 -1.12 9.62
N ASP A 177 6.27 -0.19 9.28
CA ASP A 177 7.15 0.48 10.23
C ASP A 177 6.48 1.68 10.92
N LEU A 178 5.26 2.04 10.55
CA LEU A 178 4.49 3.09 11.22
C LEU A 178 4.23 2.76 12.68
N SER A 179 4.01 3.79 13.50
CA SER A 179 3.49 3.60 14.86
C SER A 179 2.01 3.16 14.80
N ASP A 180 1.56 2.36 15.76
CA ASP A 180 0.20 1.83 15.81
C ASP A 180 -0.87 2.94 15.68
N LYS A 181 -0.62 4.09 16.32
CA LYS A 181 -1.53 5.24 16.27
C LYS A 181 -1.62 5.85 14.87
N VAL A 182 -0.49 5.94 14.14
CA VAL A 182 -0.47 6.46 12.77
C VAL A 182 -1.04 5.42 11.79
N SER A 183 -0.77 4.13 12.03
CA SER A 183 -1.38 3.03 11.27
C SER A 183 -2.91 3.07 11.37
N SER A 184 -3.46 3.25 12.58
CA SER A 184 -4.91 3.41 12.77
C SER A 184 -5.48 4.62 12.05
N MET A 185 -4.74 5.74 11.97
CA MET A 185 -5.16 6.92 11.19
C MET A 185 -5.19 6.64 9.68
N LEU A 186 -4.28 5.80 9.18
CA LEU A 186 -4.28 5.35 7.79
C LEU A 186 -5.42 4.37 7.52
N GLU A 187 -5.67 3.40 8.41
CA GLU A 187 -6.77 2.45 8.31
C GLU A 187 -8.14 3.14 8.31
N THR A 188 -8.30 4.16 9.13
CA THR A 188 -9.54 4.97 9.21
C THR A 188 -9.63 6.06 8.13
N ARG A 189 -8.68 6.10 7.18
CA ARG A 189 -8.62 7.08 6.08
C ARG A 189 -8.55 8.54 6.55
N GLN A 190 -8.04 8.81 7.75
CA GLN A 190 -7.77 10.17 8.23
C GLN A 190 -6.54 10.77 7.53
N ILE A 191 -5.61 9.91 7.12
CA ILE A 191 -4.44 10.25 6.29
C ILE A 191 -4.37 9.30 5.11
N GLU A 192 -3.76 9.75 4.01
CA GLU A 192 -3.53 8.95 2.81
C GLU A 192 -2.14 8.30 2.83
N MET A 193 -1.92 7.31 1.96
CA MET A 193 -0.64 6.61 1.81
C MET A 193 0.55 7.57 1.58
N GLY A 194 0.35 8.65 0.84
CA GLY A 194 1.38 9.67 0.61
C GLY A 194 1.83 10.37 1.90
N HIS A 195 0.88 10.74 2.76
CA HIS A 195 1.16 11.30 4.09
C HIS A 195 1.91 10.30 4.97
N ALA A 196 1.43 9.05 5.00
CA ALA A 196 2.06 7.98 5.77
C ALA A 196 3.52 7.74 5.35
N ARG A 197 3.82 7.74 4.03
CA ARG A 197 5.19 7.63 3.50
C ARG A 197 6.10 8.76 3.96
N ALA A 198 5.61 10.00 3.93
CA ALA A 198 6.38 11.14 4.42
C ALA A 198 6.71 11.01 5.91
N LEU A 199 5.72 10.58 6.72
CA LEU A 199 5.85 10.41 8.17
C LEU A 199 6.80 9.28 8.57
N LEU A 200 7.04 8.27 7.72
CA LEU A 200 8.02 7.21 7.96
C LEU A 200 9.46 7.70 8.13
N SER A 201 9.77 8.90 7.64
CA SER A 201 11.09 9.50 7.83
C SER A 201 11.34 9.91 9.29
N ILE A 202 10.30 10.00 10.11
CA ILE A 202 10.39 10.31 11.55
C ILE A 202 10.53 8.99 12.31
N THR A 203 11.70 8.75 12.89
CA THR A 203 12.01 7.51 13.64
C THR A 203 11.35 7.47 15.02
N ASP A 204 11.22 8.62 15.69
CA ASP A 204 10.56 8.72 16.99
C ASP A 204 9.03 8.59 16.80
N LYS A 205 8.46 7.54 17.41
CA LYS A 205 7.04 7.19 17.28
C LYS A 205 6.10 8.26 17.87
N THR A 206 6.55 9.00 18.88
CA THR A 206 5.77 10.08 19.50
C THR A 206 5.72 11.29 18.58
N GLN A 207 6.90 11.72 18.07
CA GLN A 207 6.99 12.82 17.11
C GLN A 207 6.26 12.49 15.80
N GLN A 208 6.33 11.23 15.34
CA GLN A 208 5.61 10.75 14.17
C GLN A 208 4.09 10.93 14.34
N PHE A 209 3.55 10.55 15.51
CA PHE A 209 2.13 10.71 15.81
C PHE A 209 1.73 12.19 15.95
N ASP A 210 2.55 13.03 16.59
CA ASP A 210 2.27 14.46 16.71
C ASP A 210 2.27 15.16 15.35
N ALA A 211 3.20 14.78 14.46
CA ALA A 211 3.20 15.25 13.09
C ALA A 211 1.93 14.80 12.34
N ALA A 212 1.52 13.53 12.48
CA ALA A 212 0.30 13.01 11.87
C ALA A 212 -0.94 13.79 12.36
N ARG A 213 -1.05 14.10 13.65
CA ARG A 213 -2.12 14.93 14.20
C ARG A 213 -2.16 16.33 13.59
N GLN A 214 -0.98 16.94 13.37
CA GLN A 214 -0.91 18.25 12.71
C GLN A 214 -1.40 18.17 11.27
N VAL A 215 -1.01 17.11 10.52
CA VAL A 215 -1.46 16.87 9.14
C VAL A 215 -2.98 16.82 9.08
N VAL A 216 -3.63 16.05 9.94
CA VAL A 216 -5.09 15.95 9.99
C VAL A 216 -5.73 17.28 10.41
N LYS A 217 -5.26 17.90 11.50
CA LYS A 217 -5.82 19.14 12.02
C LYS A 217 -5.78 20.29 11.01
N LYS A 218 -4.67 20.39 10.26
CA LYS A 218 -4.45 21.47 9.28
C LYS A 218 -4.91 21.07 7.87
N ARG A 219 -5.42 19.84 7.65
CA ARG A 219 -5.77 19.27 6.34
C ARG A 219 -4.65 19.46 5.31
N MET A 220 -3.43 19.12 5.71
CA MET A 220 -2.24 19.33 4.89
C MET A 220 -2.24 18.40 3.69
N SER A 221 -1.75 18.88 2.57
CA SER A 221 -1.45 18.06 1.39
C SER A 221 -0.21 17.20 1.64
N VAL A 222 0.02 16.19 0.79
CA VAL A 222 1.22 15.33 0.85
C VAL A 222 2.50 16.18 0.77
N ARG A 223 2.55 17.19 -0.13
CA ARG A 223 3.72 18.08 -0.28
C ARG A 223 3.99 18.91 0.97
N GLU A 224 2.96 19.45 1.59
CA GLU A 224 3.09 20.20 2.86
C GLU A 224 3.54 19.29 4.00
N THR A 225 3.07 18.04 4.04
CA THR A 225 3.52 17.02 4.99
C THR A 225 5.00 16.69 4.80
N GLU A 226 5.47 16.53 3.56
CA GLU A 226 6.90 16.33 3.26
C GLU A 226 7.76 17.53 3.72
N GLN A 227 7.26 18.75 3.53
CA GLN A 227 7.94 19.96 4.02
C GLN A 227 7.99 20.00 5.55
N LEU A 228 6.88 19.70 6.22
CA LEU A 228 6.81 19.61 7.68
C LEU A 228 7.84 18.60 8.22
N VAL A 229 7.85 17.39 7.67
CA VAL A 229 8.78 16.33 8.06
C VAL A 229 10.24 16.76 7.82
N ARG A 230 10.55 17.34 6.66
CA ARG A 230 11.88 17.86 6.35
C ARG A 230 12.31 18.93 7.34
N HIS A 231 11.41 19.82 7.71
CA HIS A 231 11.66 20.87 8.70
C HIS A 231 11.95 20.29 10.10
N MET A 232 11.18 19.27 10.50
CA MET A 232 11.40 18.57 11.79
C MET A 232 12.76 17.86 11.84
N LEU A 233 13.13 17.16 10.75
CA LEU A 233 14.41 16.42 10.67
C LEU A 233 15.64 17.33 10.54
N SER A 234 15.50 18.52 9.93
CA SER A 234 16.62 19.48 9.82
C SER A 234 17.01 20.15 11.12
N GLY A 235 16.42 19.76 12.24
CA GLY A 235 16.72 20.34 13.56
C GLY A 235 16.26 21.80 13.75
N LYS A 236 15.54 22.38 12.77
CA LYS A 236 14.93 23.71 12.86
C LYS A 236 13.54 23.69 13.53
N GLY A 237 13.10 22.51 13.95
CA GLY A 237 11.83 22.29 14.64
C GLY A 237 12.03 22.08 16.13
N ASN A 238 12.12 23.09 16.87
CA ASN A 238 11.66 23.40 18.22
C ASN A 238 12.51 24.52 18.84
N LYS A 239 12.42 25.70 18.28
CA LYS A 239 12.46 26.89 19.12
C LYS A 239 11.01 27.33 19.24
N THR A 240 10.45 26.96 20.38
CA THR A 240 9.25 27.55 20.99
C THR A 240 8.82 28.85 20.29
N GLN A 241 7.68 28.82 19.62
CA GLN A 241 6.89 30.04 19.37
C GLN A 241 6.45 30.59 20.74
N GLY A 242 7.35 31.32 21.33
CA GLY A 242 7.16 32.10 22.55
C GLY A 242 8.17 33.21 22.53
N SER A 243 7.73 34.41 22.22
CA SER A 243 8.41 35.68 22.39
C SER A 243 9.45 36.17 21.36
N ALA A 244 9.46 35.67 20.10
CA ALA A 244 10.36 36.25 19.08
C ALA A 244 9.59 37.07 17.99
N ASP A 245 8.25 37.03 17.95
CA ASP A 245 7.48 37.61 16.85
C ASP A 245 7.42 39.16 16.85
N SER A 246 7.62 39.82 17.98
CA SER A 246 7.58 41.31 18.02
C SER A 246 8.85 41.97 17.43
N LYS A 247 10.02 41.40 17.71
CA LYS A 247 11.29 41.98 17.19
C LYS A 247 11.51 41.69 15.71
N ASP A 248 11.06 40.55 15.22
CA ASP A 248 11.15 40.18 13.79
C ASP A 248 10.18 41.02 12.93
N ASN A 249 9.04 41.41 13.48
CA ASN A 249 8.08 42.30 12.83
C ASN A 249 8.59 43.73 12.68
N ASP A 250 9.34 44.23 13.66
CA ASP A 250 9.93 45.57 13.62
C ASP A 250 11.04 45.62 12.57
N ILE A 251 11.88 44.58 12.46
CA ILE A 251 12.92 44.49 11.44
C ILE A 251 12.28 44.38 10.04
N ARG A 252 11.23 43.61 9.86
CA ARG A 252 10.51 43.51 8.58
C ARG A 252 9.85 44.83 8.18
N ARG A 253 9.32 45.59 9.13
CA ARG A 253 8.81 46.93 8.86
C ARG A 253 9.92 47.86 8.41
N LEU A 254 11.07 47.81 9.11
CA LEU A 254 12.24 48.62 8.79
C LEU A 254 12.83 48.23 7.39
N GLU A 255 12.90 46.94 7.07
CA GLU A 255 13.27 46.47 5.74
C GLU A 255 12.37 47.03 4.65
N LYS A 256 11.05 47.02 4.91
CA LYS A 256 10.06 47.54 3.97
C LYS A 256 10.21 49.06 3.82
N ASP A 257 10.31 49.80 4.91
CA ASP A 257 10.45 51.26 4.89
C ASP A 257 11.71 51.68 4.15
N ILE A 258 12.81 50.98 4.37
CA ILE A 258 14.08 51.28 3.67
C ILE A 258 13.98 50.87 2.19
N THR A 259 13.35 49.75 1.86
CA THR A 259 13.12 49.30 0.49
C THR A 259 12.29 50.32 -0.26
N ASP A 260 11.20 50.82 0.33
CA ASP A 260 10.32 51.84 -0.26
C ASP A 260 11.02 53.17 -0.46
N ARG A 261 11.96 53.55 0.43
CA ARG A 261 12.75 54.79 0.32
C ARG A 261 13.84 54.70 -0.74
N LEU A 262 14.53 53.57 -0.83
CA LEU A 262 15.70 53.40 -1.70
C LEU A 262 15.30 52.88 -3.10
N GLY A 263 14.08 52.43 -3.27
CA GLY A 263 13.62 51.80 -4.54
C GLY A 263 14.36 50.52 -4.89
N ALA A 264 15.10 49.93 -3.91
CA ALA A 264 15.92 48.74 -4.08
C ALA A 264 15.65 47.71 -2.99
N LYS A 265 15.79 46.44 -3.28
CA LYS A 265 15.54 45.35 -2.32
C LYS A 265 16.56 45.36 -1.19
N VAL A 266 16.10 45.60 0.04
CA VAL A 266 16.90 45.64 1.25
C VAL A 266 16.64 44.43 2.14
N ARG A 267 17.69 43.88 2.73
CA ARG A 267 17.63 42.83 3.74
C ARG A 267 18.53 43.19 4.94
N ILE A 268 18.02 43.00 6.15
CA ILE A 268 18.71 43.28 7.41
C ILE A 268 19.01 41.95 8.11
N ASP A 269 20.26 41.52 8.07
CA ASP A 269 20.75 40.38 8.84
C ASP A 269 21.25 40.87 10.20
N HIS A 270 20.50 40.62 11.27
CA HIS A 270 20.77 41.13 12.59
C HIS A 270 20.97 40.00 13.62
N THR A 271 21.89 40.17 14.52
CA THR A 271 22.21 39.24 15.63
C THR A 271 21.51 39.65 16.91
N LYS A 272 21.26 38.70 17.82
CA LYS A 272 20.68 39.01 19.16
C LYS A 272 21.48 40.00 20.00
N LYS A 273 22.75 40.24 19.65
CA LYS A 273 23.65 41.21 20.36
C LYS A 273 23.55 42.63 19.80
N GLY A 274 22.67 42.92 18.85
CA GLY A 274 22.47 44.23 18.27
C GLY A 274 23.36 44.57 17.10
N SER A 275 24.32 43.72 16.72
CA SER A 275 25.13 43.89 15.52
C SER A 275 24.45 43.22 14.32
N GLY A 276 24.62 43.79 13.12
CA GLY A 276 24.00 43.24 11.92
C GLY A 276 24.66 43.73 10.64
N LYS A 277 24.12 43.29 9.50
CA LYS A 277 24.49 43.72 8.17
C LYS A 277 23.25 44.17 7.42
N LEU A 278 23.35 45.30 6.75
CA LEU A 278 22.37 45.79 5.79
C LEU A 278 22.87 45.38 4.40
N VAL A 279 22.05 44.63 3.67
CA VAL A 279 22.37 44.20 2.33
C VAL A 279 21.36 44.81 1.38
N ILE A 280 21.87 45.63 0.44
CA ILE A 280 21.09 46.28 -0.60
C ILE A 280 21.43 45.60 -1.92
N SER A 281 20.42 45.08 -2.64
CA SER A 281 20.59 44.41 -3.91
C SER A 281 20.29 45.42 -5.05
N TYR A 282 21.18 45.58 -6.03
CA TYR A 282 21.01 46.45 -7.18
C TYR A 282 21.30 45.67 -8.48
N ASN A 283 20.71 46.10 -9.58
CA ASN A 283 20.83 45.43 -10.88
C ASN A 283 21.71 46.19 -11.87
N SER A 284 22.01 47.47 -11.60
CA SER A 284 22.89 48.32 -12.46
C SER A 284 23.69 49.34 -11.63
N LEU A 285 24.77 49.85 -12.17
CA LEU A 285 25.59 50.89 -11.53
C LEU A 285 24.79 52.22 -11.41
N ASP A 286 23.90 52.53 -12.32
CA ASP A 286 23.05 53.70 -12.26
C ASP A 286 22.05 53.62 -11.08
N GLU A 287 21.51 52.42 -10.84
CA GLU A 287 20.68 52.13 -9.67
C GLU A 287 21.47 52.30 -8.37
N LEU A 288 22.73 51.83 -8.32
CA LEU A 288 23.62 52.04 -7.19
C LEU A 288 23.86 53.51 -6.91
N ASP A 289 24.15 54.30 -7.93
CA ASP A 289 24.35 55.76 -7.81
C ASP A 289 23.06 56.45 -7.30
N GLY A 290 21.91 56.03 -7.74
CA GLY A 290 20.60 56.46 -7.20
C GLY A 290 20.45 56.16 -5.73
N ILE A 291 20.76 54.91 -5.29
CA ILE A 291 20.74 54.48 -3.88
C ILE A 291 21.68 55.29 -3.04
N LEU A 292 22.91 55.55 -3.50
CA LEU A 292 23.91 56.32 -2.74
C LEU A 292 23.52 57.81 -2.57
N LYS A 293 22.77 58.39 -3.52
CA LYS A 293 22.20 59.72 -3.36
C LYS A 293 21.12 59.84 -2.28
N HIS A 294 20.42 58.75 -2.03
CA HIS A 294 19.34 58.69 -1.00
C HIS A 294 19.87 58.35 0.42
N ILE A 295 21.10 57.88 0.53
CA ILE A 295 21.75 57.56 1.82
C ILE A 295 22.53 58.81 2.37
N LYS A 296 22.70 59.83 1.59
CA LYS A 296 23.27 61.12 2.10
C LYS A 296 22.18 61.91 2.85
#